data_1af099ef0f4096e0cc0c06fec57187ed
#
_entry.id   1af099ef0f4096e0cc0c06fec57187ed
#
_cell.length_a   1.000
_cell.length_b   1.000
_cell.length_c   1.000
_cell.angle_alpha   90.00
_cell.angle_beta   90.00
_cell.angle_gamma   90.00
#
_symmetry.space_group_name_H-M   'P 1'
#
loop_
_entity.id
_entity.type
_entity.pdbx_description
1 polymer ?
#
loop_
_entity_poly.entity_id
_entity_poly.type
_entity_poly.pdbx_seq_one_letter_code
_entity_poly.pdbx_strand_id
1 'polypeptide(L)'
;MAAHMIADCIIRHSRIGIHKPTHAVFLLHGRGCNAENMLSAFDTLCDIKNLVVFSIEPEKEWYPIPNGSSDQESAIHGLDENLPKIREFILKTLEECKLTIDKTILIGFSAGAVVSLQLAIKFQDPYKLIICHSGAILNPECVSKSQIDTSFVLIHHQDDFCFSWDERYIPMRKSLCDNDYKVMTIESVSGNHTIYNNELKNIKNLISEIVS
;
A
#
# COMPACT_ATOMS: atom_id res chain seq x y z
N MET A 1 19.08 -16.62 -11.98
CA MET A 1 17.63 -16.85 -12.04
C MET A 1 17.00 -15.95 -11.00
N ALA A 2 16.30 -14.90 -11.41
CA ALA A 2 15.58 -14.04 -10.48
C ALA A 2 14.46 -14.88 -9.86
N ALA A 3 14.49 -15.06 -8.55
CA ALA A 3 13.41 -15.70 -7.83
C ALA A 3 12.15 -14.82 -8.03
N HIS A 4 11.09 -15.38 -8.59
CA HIS A 4 9.83 -14.67 -8.75
C HIS A 4 9.28 -14.37 -7.36
N MET A 5 9.25 -13.08 -6.99
CA MET A 5 8.62 -12.62 -5.76
C MET A 5 7.10 -12.56 -5.90
N ILE A 6 6.61 -12.36 -7.12
CA ILE A 6 5.20 -12.22 -7.46
C ILE A 6 4.73 -13.52 -8.11
N ALA A 7 3.78 -14.21 -7.47
CA ALA A 7 3.21 -15.44 -7.98
C ALA A 7 2.12 -15.17 -9.02
N ASP A 8 1.31 -14.13 -8.79
CA ASP A 8 0.21 -13.76 -9.68
C ASP A 8 -0.10 -12.26 -9.59
N CYS A 9 -0.80 -11.77 -10.58
CA CYS A 9 -1.33 -10.40 -10.59
C CYS A 9 -2.68 -10.39 -11.27
N ILE A 10 -3.72 -10.16 -10.50
CA ILE A 10 -5.08 -10.04 -11.01
C ILE A 10 -5.30 -8.61 -11.47
N ILE A 11 -5.72 -8.45 -12.73
CA ILE A 11 -5.96 -7.15 -13.35
C ILE A 11 -7.45 -6.95 -13.57
N ARG A 12 -7.93 -5.76 -13.21
CA ARG A 12 -9.28 -5.28 -13.57
C ARG A 12 -9.20 -3.90 -14.20
N HIS A 13 -9.92 -3.72 -15.27
CA HIS A 13 -10.09 -2.41 -15.91
C HIS A 13 -11.37 -1.74 -15.41
N SER A 14 -11.44 -0.41 -15.54
CA SER A 14 -12.67 0.33 -15.29
C SER A 14 -13.85 -0.27 -16.05
N ARG A 15 -15.00 -0.40 -15.38
CA ARG A 15 -16.27 -0.81 -15.99
C ARG A 15 -16.90 0.32 -16.81
N ILE A 16 -16.46 1.56 -16.61
CA ILE A 16 -17.01 2.77 -17.22
C ILE A 16 -16.11 3.23 -18.37
N GLY A 17 -16.50 2.87 -19.59
CA GLY A 17 -15.83 3.30 -20.81
C GLY A 17 -14.68 2.41 -21.24
N ILE A 18 -14.43 2.35 -22.55
CA ILE A 18 -13.40 1.51 -23.20
C ILE A 18 -12.14 2.34 -23.45
N HIS A 19 -11.79 3.23 -22.53
CA HIS A 19 -10.70 4.14 -22.75
C HIS A 19 -9.41 3.65 -22.09
N LYS A 20 -8.31 4.03 -22.70
CA LYS A 20 -6.98 3.81 -22.17
C LYS A 20 -6.90 4.35 -20.74
N PRO A 21 -6.44 3.55 -19.75
CA PRO A 21 -6.33 4.03 -18.38
C PRO A 21 -5.38 5.22 -18.30
N THR A 22 -5.69 6.17 -17.44
CA THR A 22 -4.82 7.31 -17.12
C THR A 22 -4.14 7.16 -15.78
N HIS A 23 -4.66 6.28 -14.93
CA HIS A 23 -4.12 5.99 -13.61
C HIS A 23 -4.16 4.49 -13.31
N ALA A 24 -3.25 4.06 -12.45
CA ALA A 24 -3.18 2.70 -11.94
C ALA A 24 -3.35 2.67 -10.41
N VAL A 25 -4.05 1.65 -9.91
CA VAL A 25 -4.05 1.29 -8.48
C VAL A 25 -3.41 -0.07 -8.34
N PHE A 26 -2.47 -0.20 -7.41
CA PHE A 26 -1.96 -1.49 -6.96
C PHE A 26 -2.46 -1.77 -5.55
N LEU A 27 -3.12 -2.92 -5.40
CA LEU A 27 -3.64 -3.43 -4.14
C LEU A 27 -2.67 -4.46 -3.56
N LEU A 28 -2.26 -4.26 -2.31
CA LEU A 28 -1.35 -5.14 -1.58
C LEU A 28 -2.08 -5.66 -0.33
N HIS A 29 -2.36 -6.95 -0.33
CA HIS A 29 -3.17 -7.59 0.72
C HIS A 29 -2.40 -7.80 2.03
N GLY A 30 -3.14 -8.02 3.12
CA GLY A 30 -2.62 -8.41 4.41
C GLY A 30 -2.27 -9.90 4.49
N ARG A 31 -1.57 -10.28 5.57
CA ARG A 31 -1.25 -11.68 5.87
C ARG A 31 -2.52 -12.52 5.98
N GLY A 32 -2.52 -13.72 5.41
CA GLY A 32 -3.65 -14.65 5.41
C GLY A 32 -4.78 -14.29 4.44
N CYS A 33 -4.62 -13.20 3.69
CA CYS A 33 -5.44 -12.85 2.53
C CYS A 33 -4.71 -13.19 1.24
N ASN A 34 -5.35 -12.92 0.11
CA ASN A 34 -4.77 -13.07 -1.23
C ASN A 34 -5.23 -11.94 -2.16
N ALA A 35 -4.69 -11.93 -3.37
CA ALA A 35 -4.99 -10.88 -4.36
C ALA A 35 -6.49 -10.83 -4.72
N GLU A 36 -7.18 -11.97 -4.81
CA GLU A 36 -8.61 -12.02 -5.14
C GLU A 36 -9.48 -11.44 -4.00
N ASN A 37 -9.17 -11.74 -2.74
CA ASN A 37 -9.87 -11.16 -1.59
C ASN A 37 -9.72 -9.64 -1.58
N MET A 38 -8.49 -9.15 -1.80
CA MET A 38 -8.22 -7.72 -1.82
C MET A 38 -8.94 -7.03 -2.97
N LEU A 39 -8.89 -7.62 -4.17
CA LEU A 39 -9.60 -7.10 -5.33
C LEU A 39 -11.11 -7.07 -5.12
N SER A 40 -11.69 -8.14 -4.53
CA SER A 40 -13.12 -8.20 -4.23
C SER A 40 -13.55 -7.12 -3.24
N ALA A 41 -12.75 -6.86 -2.21
CA ALA A 41 -13.02 -5.78 -1.26
C ALA A 41 -13.03 -4.40 -1.94
N PHE A 42 -12.11 -4.18 -2.87
CA PHE A 42 -11.98 -2.92 -3.61
C PHE A 42 -12.64 -2.91 -4.99
N ASP A 43 -13.53 -3.86 -5.28
CA ASP A 43 -14.19 -4.02 -6.59
C ASP A 43 -14.88 -2.74 -7.09
N THR A 44 -15.39 -1.92 -6.18
CA THR A 44 -16.02 -0.63 -6.52
C THR A 44 -15.07 0.40 -7.14
N LEU A 45 -13.75 0.22 -7.04
CA LEU A 45 -12.78 1.07 -7.75
C LEU A 45 -12.90 0.91 -9.27
N CYS A 46 -13.35 -0.26 -9.74
CA CYS A 46 -13.60 -0.49 -11.17
C CYS A 46 -14.73 0.37 -11.75
N ASP A 47 -15.52 1.04 -10.90
CA ASP A 47 -16.51 2.03 -11.34
C ASP A 47 -15.91 3.41 -11.64
N ILE A 48 -14.63 3.62 -11.35
CA ILE A 48 -13.92 4.86 -11.62
C ILE A 48 -13.43 4.83 -13.08
N LYS A 49 -13.78 5.86 -13.82
CA LYS A 49 -13.41 5.98 -15.23
C LYS A 49 -11.89 6.10 -15.40
N ASN A 50 -11.37 5.44 -16.43
CA ASN A 50 -9.95 5.49 -16.81
C ASN A 50 -8.97 4.96 -15.76
N LEU A 51 -9.45 4.13 -14.83
CA LEU A 51 -8.63 3.47 -13.82
C LEU A 51 -8.35 2.01 -14.21
N VAL A 52 -7.12 1.55 -14.03
CA VAL A 52 -6.78 0.13 -14.02
C VAL A 52 -6.40 -0.27 -12.60
N VAL A 53 -6.91 -1.41 -12.13
CA VAL A 53 -6.66 -1.93 -10.79
C VAL A 53 -5.91 -3.25 -10.90
N PHE A 54 -4.78 -3.32 -10.23
CA PHE A 54 -3.95 -4.50 -10.09
C PHE A 54 -4.01 -4.97 -8.65
N SER A 55 -4.21 -6.25 -8.42
CA SER A 55 -4.03 -6.86 -7.10
C SER A 55 -2.90 -7.87 -7.18
N ILE A 56 -1.88 -7.69 -6.36
CA ILE A 56 -0.63 -8.43 -6.44
C ILE A 56 -0.65 -9.56 -5.41
N GLU A 57 -0.21 -10.75 -5.83
CA GLU A 57 0.00 -11.92 -4.98
C GLU A 57 1.49 -12.21 -4.87
N PRO A 58 2.12 -12.14 -3.67
CA PRO A 58 3.49 -12.59 -3.50
C PRO A 58 3.58 -14.12 -3.59
N GLU A 59 4.71 -14.65 -4.01
CA GLU A 59 4.92 -16.11 -4.16
C GLU A 59 4.69 -16.87 -2.85
N LYS A 60 5.03 -16.27 -1.71
CA LYS A 60 4.80 -16.82 -0.36
C LYS A 60 4.23 -15.76 0.56
N GLU A 61 5.04 -14.80 0.94
CA GLU A 61 4.70 -13.68 1.81
C GLU A 61 5.53 -12.45 1.42
N TRP A 62 5.05 -11.26 1.74
CA TRP A 62 5.74 -10.01 1.44
C TRP A 62 7.11 -9.94 2.10
N TYR A 63 7.21 -10.41 3.33
CA TYR A 63 8.41 -10.52 4.16
C TYR A 63 8.12 -11.48 5.33
N PRO A 64 9.15 -12.08 5.96
CA PRO A 64 8.97 -12.90 7.15
C PRO A 64 8.32 -12.08 8.27
N ILE A 65 7.22 -12.59 8.83
CA ILE A 65 6.52 -11.89 9.91
C ILE A 65 6.97 -12.44 11.24
N PRO A 66 7.46 -11.57 12.13
CA PRO A 66 7.97 -11.99 13.43
C PRO A 66 6.92 -12.70 14.27
N ASN A 67 7.30 -13.82 14.88
CA ASN A 67 6.51 -14.48 15.91
C ASN A 67 6.85 -13.94 17.34
N GLY A 68 7.56 -12.79 17.39
CA GLY A 68 8.00 -12.15 18.63
C GLY A 68 9.00 -11.02 18.36
N SER A 69 9.40 -10.29 19.39
CA SER A 69 10.29 -9.11 19.28
C SER A 69 11.70 -9.44 18.76
N SER A 70 12.14 -10.69 18.87
CA SER A 70 13.47 -11.13 18.39
C SER A 70 13.57 -11.23 16.86
N ASP A 71 12.46 -11.25 16.14
CA ASP A 71 12.42 -11.49 14.70
C ASP A 71 12.23 -10.21 13.87
N GLN A 72 12.22 -9.03 14.50
CA GLN A 72 12.03 -7.77 13.78
C GLN A 72 13.15 -7.52 12.76
N GLU A 73 14.38 -7.89 13.07
CA GLU A 73 15.51 -7.79 12.12
C GLU A 73 15.30 -8.68 10.90
N SER A 74 14.82 -9.91 11.08
CA SER A 74 14.48 -10.81 9.97
C SER A 74 13.39 -10.23 9.09
N ALA A 75 12.37 -9.59 9.68
CA ALA A 75 11.30 -8.92 8.92
C ALA A 75 11.84 -7.75 8.10
N ILE A 76 12.68 -6.91 8.70
CA ILE A 76 13.32 -5.78 8.02
C ILE A 76 14.19 -6.28 6.87
N HIS A 77 15.05 -7.28 7.13
CA HIS A 77 15.95 -7.85 6.12
C HIS A 77 15.18 -8.45 4.95
N GLY A 78 14.18 -9.30 5.23
CA GLY A 78 13.34 -9.90 4.17
C GLY A 78 12.55 -8.88 3.38
N LEU A 79 12.05 -7.84 4.05
CA LEU A 79 11.41 -6.71 3.37
C LEU A 79 12.40 -6.00 2.45
N ASP A 80 13.60 -5.69 2.92
CA ASP A 80 14.64 -5.03 2.15
C ASP A 80 15.10 -5.81 0.91
N GLU A 81 15.11 -7.13 0.98
CA GLU A 81 15.40 -8.02 -0.16
C GLU A 81 14.26 -8.06 -1.18
N ASN A 82 13.01 -7.91 -0.74
CA ASN A 82 11.84 -8.08 -1.59
C ASN A 82 11.36 -6.76 -2.21
N LEU A 83 11.53 -5.62 -1.54
CA LEU A 83 11.11 -4.31 -2.07
C LEU A 83 11.63 -4.00 -3.48
N PRO A 84 12.90 -4.26 -3.84
CA PRO A 84 13.38 -4.03 -5.21
C PRO A 84 12.62 -4.86 -6.26
N LYS A 85 12.27 -6.11 -5.95
CA LYS A 85 11.55 -7.02 -6.84
C LYS A 85 10.10 -6.58 -7.05
N ILE A 86 9.45 -6.16 -5.96
CA ILE A 86 8.08 -5.63 -6.02
C ILE A 86 8.06 -4.33 -6.83
N ARG A 87 9.04 -3.44 -6.60
CA ARG A 87 9.19 -2.20 -7.36
C ARG A 87 9.39 -2.48 -8.85
N GLU A 88 10.30 -3.38 -9.21
CA GLU A 88 10.55 -3.79 -10.59
C GLU A 88 9.29 -4.31 -11.26
N PHE A 89 8.53 -5.15 -10.57
CA PHE A 89 7.23 -5.65 -11.05
C PHE A 89 6.25 -4.51 -11.33
N ILE A 90 6.11 -3.56 -10.39
CA ILE A 90 5.22 -2.39 -10.55
C ILE A 90 5.65 -1.58 -11.79
N LEU A 91 6.95 -1.25 -11.90
CA LEU A 91 7.47 -0.44 -13.02
C LEU A 91 7.25 -1.12 -14.36
N LYS A 92 7.51 -2.42 -14.47
CA LYS A 92 7.28 -3.20 -15.69
C LYS A 92 5.79 -3.23 -16.07
N THR A 93 4.92 -3.44 -15.09
CA THR A 93 3.46 -3.42 -15.31
C THR A 93 2.97 -2.05 -15.79
N LEU A 94 3.52 -0.97 -15.24
CA LEU A 94 3.20 0.39 -15.68
C LEU A 94 3.69 0.65 -17.12
N GLU A 95 4.88 0.18 -17.48
CA GLU A 95 5.40 0.30 -18.85
C GLU A 95 4.49 -0.40 -19.86
N GLU A 96 4.02 -1.62 -19.56
CA GLU A 96 3.07 -2.36 -20.39
C GLU A 96 1.75 -1.59 -20.59
N CYS A 97 1.29 -0.89 -19.56
CA CYS A 97 0.10 -0.04 -19.61
C CYS A 97 0.35 1.35 -20.18
N LYS A 98 1.58 1.72 -20.47
CA LYS A 98 2.01 3.07 -20.87
C LYS A 98 1.64 4.13 -19.83
N LEU A 99 1.78 3.78 -18.56
CA LEU A 99 1.57 4.65 -17.41
C LEU A 99 2.91 4.95 -16.71
N THR A 100 2.91 5.98 -15.90
CA THR A 100 4.07 6.42 -15.12
C THR A 100 3.78 6.34 -13.63
N ILE A 101 4.83 6.35 -12.82
CA ILE A 101 4.71 6.15 -11.38
C ILE A 101 3.95 7.29 -10.69
N ASP A 102 4.03 8.52 -11.21
CA ASP A 102 3.27 9.68 -10.73
C ASP A 102 1.75 9.60 -11.00
N LYS A 103 1.32 8.60 -11.78
CA LYS A 103 -0.09 8.22 -12.02
C LYS A 103 -0.51 6.97 -11.26
N THR A 104 0.30 6.56 -10.30
CA THR A 104 0.12 5.29 -9.58
C THR A 104 -0.27 5.53 -8.13
N ILE A 105 -1.27 4.79 -7.69
CA ILE A 105 -1.76 4.76 -6.31
C ILE A 105 -1.45 3.38 -5.73
N LEU A 106 -0.82 3.33 -4.56
CA LEU A 106 -0.67 2.10 -3.80
C LEU A 106 -1.70 2.06 -2.67
N ILE A 107 -2.39 0.95 -2.50
CA ILE A 107 -3.30 0.71 -1.38
C ILE A 107 -2.85 -0.58 -0.70
N GLY A 108 -2.38 -0.46 0.53
CA GLY A 108 -1.96 -1.61 1.31
C GLY A 108 -2.82 -1.80 2.56
N PHE A 109 -3.07 -3.05 2.91
CA PHE A 109 -3.67 -3.44 4.17
C PHE A 109 -2.68 -4.28 4.98
N SER A 110 -2.51 -3.98 6.27
CA SER A 110 -1.68 -4.77 7.19
C SER A 110 -0.25 -4.94 6.66
N ALA A 111 0.20 -6.17 6.39
CA ALA A 111 1.52 -6.43 5.80
C ALA A 111 1.70 -5.73 4.44
N GLY A 112 0.67 -5.68 3.60
CA GLY A 112 0.70 -4.93 2.35
C GLY A 112 0.83 -3.42 2.54
N ALA A 113 0.30 -2.87 3.64
CA ALA A 113 0.47 -1.47 4.01
C ALA A 113 1.93 -1.15 4.40
N VAL A 114 2.59 -2.07 5.14
CA VAL A 114 4.02 -1.97 5.45
C VAL A 114 4.83 -1.89 4.14
N VAL A 115 4.55 -2.78 3.19
CA VAL A 115 5.22 -2.81 1.88
C VAL A 115 5.00 -1.50 1.12
N SER A 116 3.75 -1.02 1.04
CA SER A 116 3.40 0.21 0.31
C SER A 116 4.14 1.43 0.86
N LEU A 117 4.21 1.58 2.19
CA LEU A 117 4.97 2.63 2.85
C LEU A 117 6.45 2.54 2.54
N GLN A 118 7.03 1.35 2.73
CA GLN A 118 8.47 1.14 2.56
C GLN A 118 8.94 1.31 1.11
N LEU A 119 8.11 0.95 0.13
CA LEU A 119 8.38 1.23 -1.29
C LEU A 119 8.59 2.74 -1.52
N ALA A 120 7.65 3.56 -1.06
CA ALA A 120 7.71 5.00 -1.25
C ALA A 120 8.88 5.63 -0.47
N ILE A 121 9.11 5.22 0.77
CA ILE A 121 10.16 5.76 1.65
C ILE A 121 11.55 5.37 1.13
N LYS A 122 11.76 4.11 0.77
CA LYS A 122 13.08 3.59 0.38
C LYS A 122 13.54 4.11 -0.98
N PHE A 123 12.65 4.13 -1.96
CA PHE A 123 13.00 4.48 -3.33
C PHE A 123 12.72 5.94 -3.69
N GLN A 124 11.97 6.66 -2.86
CA GLN A 124 11.57 8.04 -3.11
C GLN A 124 10.90 8.21 -4.49
N ASP A 125 10.17 7.18 -4.93
CA ASP A 125 9.40 7.23 -6.17
C ASP A 125 8.17 8.13 -5.99
N PRO A 126 7.87 9.03 -6.94
CA PRO A 126 6.79 10.01 -6.80
C PRO A 126 5.41 9.39 -7.10
N TYR A 127 4.96 8.43 -6.28
CA TYR A 127 3.61 7.90 -6.39
C TYR A 127 2.57 9.02 -6.23
N LYS A 128 1.44 8.91 -6.92
CA LYS A 128 0.34 9.86 -6.79
C LYS A 128 -0.23 9.88 -5.38
N LEU A 129 -0.39 8.70 -4.79
CA LEU A 129 -0.96 8.51 -3.45
C LEU A 129 -0.53 7.16 -2.87
N ILE A 130 -0.26 7.15 -1.58
CA ILE A 130 -0.09 5.93 -0.78
C ILE A 130 -1.21 5.87 0.25
N ILE A 131 -2.01 4.81 0.23
CA ILE A 131 -3.02 4.53 1.27
C ILE A 131 -2.52 3.36 2.11
N CYS A 132 -2.25 3.64 3.36
CA CYS A 132 -1.81 2.68 4.35
C CYS A 132 -2.95 2.42 5.34
N HIS A 133 -3.58 1.25 5.28
CA HIS A 133 -4.62 0.85 6.21
C HIS A 133 -4.09 -0.18 7.19
N SER A 134 -4.15 0.12 8.49
CA SER A 134 -3.71 -0.77 9.57
C SER A 134 -2.30 -1.32 9.34
N GLY A 135 -1.35 -0.44 9.04
CA GLY A 135 0.05 -0.79 8.81
C GLY A 135 1.01 -0.04 9.73
N ALA A 136 2.31 -0.29 9.54
CA ALA A 136 3.36 0.38 10.28
C ALA A 136 4.64 0.51 9.44
N ILE A 137 5.57 1.34 9.89
CA ILE A 137 6.97 1.32 9.48
C ILE A 137 7.73 0.44 10.48
N LEU A 138 8.44 -0.57 9.98
CA LEU A 138 9.15 -1.53 10.86
C LEU A 138 10.29 -0.85 11.63
N ASN A 139 10.96 0.12 11.02
CA ASN A 139 11.99 0.93 11.66
C ASN A 139 11.74 2.42 11.43
N PRO A 140 10.87 3.06 12.23
CA PRO A 140 10.51 4.46 12.04
C PRO A 140 11.67 5.43 12.30
N GLU A 141 12.71 5.01 13.02
CA GLU A 141 13.90 5.83 13.29
C GLU A 141 14.80 6.01 12.06
N CYS A 142 14.69 5.11 11.07
CA CYS A 142 15.49 5.12 9.86
C CYS A 142 14.79 5.79 8.66
N VAL A 143 13.67 6.49 8.87
CA VAL A 143 12.97 7.21 7.80
C VAL A 143 13.79 8.41 7.36
N SER A 144 14.14 8.44 6.07
CA SER A 144 14.86 9.58 5.48
C SER A 144 13.91 10.73 5.19
N LYS A 145 14.47 11.94 5.09
CA LYS A 145 13.71 13.13 4.69
C LYS A 145 13.07 12.95 3.30
N SER A 146 11.82 13.36 3.18
CA SER A 146 11.08 13.27 1.92
C SER A 146 11.70 14.12 0.81
N GLN A 147 11.87 13.53 -0.36
CA GLN A 147 12.29 14.20 -1.60
C GLN A 147 11.19 14.13 -2.67
N ILE A 148 10.01 13.61 -2.31
CA ILE A 148 8.90 13.36 -3.23
C ILE A 148 7.65 14.14 -2.82
N ASP A 149 6.82 14.42 -3.81
CA ASP A 149 5.53 15.10 -3.63
C ASP A 149 4.35 14.10 -3.51
N THR A 150 4.61 12.95 -2.87
CA THR A 150 3.61 11.91 -2.66
C THR A 150 2.78 12.22 -1.42
N SER A 151 1.46 12.10 -1.53
CA SER A 151 0.56 12.17 -0.38
C SER A 151 0.40 10.79 0.27
N PHE A 152 0.38 10.75 1.59
CA PHE A 152 0.18 9.54 2.39
C PHE A 152 -1.13 9.66 3.15
N VAL A 153 -2.00 8.68 3.03
CA VAL A 153 -3.23 8.54 3.82
C VAL A 153 -3.08 7.36 4.76
N LEU A 154 -3.04 7.64 6.04
CA LEU A 154 -2.94 6.63 7.09
C LEU A 154 -4.32 6.39 7.67
N ILE A 155 -4.84 5.17 7.55
CA ILE A 155 -6.11 4.74 8.14
C ILE A 155 -5.79 3.77 9.27
N HIS A 156 -6.23 4.09 10.50
CA HIS A 156 -5.89 3.27 11.65
C HIS A 156 -6.96 3.33 12.75
N HIS A 157 -7.11 2.21 13.48
CA HIS A 157 -8.01 2.09 14.62
C HIS A 157 -7.22 2.02 15.91
N GLN A 158 -7.67 2.70 16.96
CA GLN A 158 -6.95 2.73 18.24
C GLN A 158 -6.90 1.36 18.94
N ASP A 159 -7.90 0.50 18.67
CA ASP A 159 -7.98 -0.85 19.19
C ASP A 159 -7.39 -1.93 18.26
N ASP A 160 -6.58 -1.54 17.26
CA ASP A 160 -5.90 -2.48 16.38
C ASP A 160 -4.91 -3.34 17.19
N PHE A 161 -5.16 -4.66 17.23
CA PHE A 161 -4.36 -5.60 18.02
C PHE A 161 -3.11 -6.10 17.29
N CYS A 162 -2.99 -5.86 15.98
CA CYS A 162 -1.83 -6.26 15.19
C CYS A 162 -0.76 -5.16 15.15
N PHE A 163 -1.20 -3.92 14.96
CA PHE A 163 -0.34 -2.74 14.95
C PHE A 163 -0.83 -1.76 16.00
N SER A 164 -0.33 -1.92 17.22
CA SER A 164 -0.72 -1.13 18.39
C SER A 164 -0.63 0.38 18.11
N TRP A 165 -1.62 1.11 18.60
CA TRP A 165 -1.71 2.55 18.43
C TRP A 165 -0.45 3.27 18.95
N ASP A 166 -0.06 3.02 20.20
CA ASP A 166 1.02 3.75 20.85
C ASP A 166 2.41 3.30 20.40
N GLU A 167 2.61 1.99 20.14
CA GLU A 167 3.93 1.44 19.86
C GLU A 167 4.25 1.39 18.35
N ARG A 168 3.25 1.42 17.47
CA ARG A 168 3.46 1.26 16.03
C ARG A 168 2.91 2.44 15.22
N TYR A 169 1.64 2.80 15.40
CA TYR A 169 1.02 3.84 14.60
C TYR A 169 1.53 5.24 14.93
N ILE A 170 1.55 5.63 16.20
CA ILE A 170 2.02 6.97 16.61
C ILE A 170 3.48 7.21 16.23
N PRO A 171 4.44 6.27 16.48
CA PRO A 171 5.83 6.45 16.03
C PRO A 171 5.95 6.57 14.51
N MET A 172 5.23 5.75 13.74
CA MET A 172 5.19 5.82 12.29
C MET A 172 4.72 7.20 11.80
N ARG A 173 3.55 7.65 12.27
CA ARG A 173 2.97 8.95 11.90
C ARG A 173 3.94 10.09 12.24
N LYS A 174 4.48 10.08 13.47
CA LYS A 174 5.45 11.08 13.91
C LYS A 174 6.67 11.10 13.00
N SER A 175 7.25 9.94 12.71
CA SER A 175 8.44 9.83 11.86
C SER A 175 8.20 10.37 10.45
N LEU A 176 7.05 10.07 9.84
CA LEU A 176 6.69 10.62 8.53
C LEU A 176 6.55 12.14 8.57
N CYS A 177 5.87 12.69 9.57
CA CYS A 177 5.69 14.14 9.71
C CYS A 177 7.02 14.87 9.98
N ASP A 178 7.86 14.33 10.85
CA ASP A 178 9.18 14.91 11.18
C ASP A 178 10.14 14.90 9.99
N ASN A 179 9.89 14.04 9.00
CA ASN A 179 10.67 13.93 7.78
C ASN A 179 9.98 14.54 6.53
N ASP A 180 9.08 15.50 6.74
CA ASP A 180 8.42 16.30 5.70
C ASP A 180 7.56 15.53 4.70
N TYR A 181 7.07 14.33 5.05
CA TYR A 181 6.08 13.64 4.23
C TYR A 181 4.69 14.29 4.37
N LYS A 182 3.95 14.37 3.27
CA LYS A 182 2.57 14.87 3.24
C LYS A 182 1.62 13.80 3.78
N VAL A 183 1.23 13.90 5.05
CA VAL A 183 0.42 12.89 5.74
C VAL A 183 -0.98 13.43 6.03
N MET A 184 -1.99 12.67 5.63
CA MET A 184 -3.36 12.77 6.10
C MET A 184 -3.72 11.54 6.93
N THR A 185 -4.56 11.69 7.95
CA THR A 185 -4.97 10.60 8.83
C THR A 185 -6.47 10.42 8.83
N ILE A 186 -6.92 9.17 8.87
CA ILE A 186 -8.29 8.75 9.13
C ILE A 186 -8.23 7.81 10.33
N GLU A 187 -8.61 8.32 11.47
CA GLU A 187 -8.43 7.64 12.76
C GLU A 187 -9.79 7.36 13.40
N SER A 188 -9.97 6.18 13.98
CA SER A 188 -11.17 5.84 14.74
C SER A 188 -10.82 5.17 16.06
N VAL A 189 -11.74 5.31 17.04
CA VAL A 189 -11.55 4.74 18.38
C VAL A 189 -11.65 3.23 18.37
N SER A 190 -12.51 2.68 17.51
CA SER A 190 -12.73 1.23 17.40
C SER A 190 -12.86 0.79 15.95
N GLY A 191 -12.45 -0.42 15.67
CA GLY A 191 -12.47 -1.02 14.34
C GLY A 191 -11.60 -2.25 14.24
N ASN A 192 -10.80 -2.54 15.26
CA ASN A 192 -9.90 -3.66 15.22
C ASN A 192 -8.96 -3.62 14.00
N HIS A 193 -8.50 -4.79 13.59
CA HIS A 193 -7.63 -4.97 12.42
C HIS A 193 -8.46 -5.38 11.20
N THR A 194 -9.34 -4.46 10.72
CA THR A 194 -10.33 -4.74 9.66
C THR A 194 -10.56 -3.52 8.77
N ILE A 195 -10.92 -3.74 7.51
CA ILE A 195 -11.36 -2.70 6.58
C ILE A 195 -12.90 -2.68 6.57
N TYR A 196 -13.51 -1.52 6.83
CA TYR A 196 -14.94 -1.35 6.83
C TYR A 196 -15.50 -0.74 5.53
N ASN A 197 -16.77 -1.00 5.24
CA ASN A 197 -17.44 -0.50 4.04
C ASN A 197 -17.44 1.04 3.91
N ASN A 198 -17.55 1.76 5.03
CA ASN A 198 -17.46 3.22 5.03
C ASN A 198 -16.06 3.71 4.65
N GLU A 199 -15.00 3.00 5.06
CA GLU A 199 -13.62 3.32 4.69
C GLU A 199 -13.37 3.03 3.22
N LEU A 200 -13.84 1.90 2.69
CA LEU A 200 -13.81 1.58 1.27
C LEU A 200 -14.50 2.68 0.44
N LYS A 201 -15.65 3.17 0.90
CA LYS A 201 -16.37 4.28 0.25
C LYS A 201 -15.55 5.58 0.28
N ASN A 202 -14.94 5.90 1.41
CA ASN A 202 -14.08 7.10 1.54
C ASN A 202 -12.86 7.00 0.63
N ILE A 203 -12.21 5.84 0.58
CA ILE A 203 -11.07 5.58 -0.33
C ILE A 203 -11.51 5.74 -1.79
N LYS A 204 -12.66 5.17 -2.18
CA LYS A 204 -13.20 5.32 -3.54
C LYS A 204 -13.43 6.80 -3.90
N ASN A 205 -14.06 7.56 -2.99
CA ASN A 205 -14.32 8.99 -3.22
C ASN A 205 -13.02 9.76 -3.40
N LEU A 206 -12.04 9.56 -2.51
CA LEU A 206 -10.73 10.19 -2.59
C LEU A 206 -10.03 9.89 -3.93
N ILE A 207 -10.03 8.64 -4.36
CA ILE A 207 -9.43 8.25 -5.63
C ILE A 207 -10.18 8.88 -6.80
N SER A 208 -11.51 8.92 -6.76
CA SER A 208 -12.34 9.54 -7.81
C SER A 208 -12.00 11.03 -7.99
N GLU A 209 -11.78 11.76 -6.91
CA GLU A 209 -11.37 13.17 -6.94
C GLU A 209 -9.97 13.37 -7.52
N ILE A 210 -9.05 12.46 -7.25
CA ILE A 210 -7.66 12.52 -7.72
C ILE A 210 -7.54 12.19 -9.21
N VAL A 211 -8.41 11.29 -9.71
CA VAL A 211 -8.34 10.73 -11.07
C VAL A 211 -9.24 11.51 -12.06
N SER A 212 -10.18 12.31 -11.54
CA SER A 212 -11.04 13.17 -12.38
C SER A 212 -10.25 14.31 -13.01
#